data_2798c148fe0c185ffccdf590f5b84192
#
_entry.id   2798c148fe0c185ffccdf590f5b84192
#
_cell.length_a   1.000
_cell.length_b   1.000
_cell.length_c   1.000
_cell.angle_alpha   90.00
_cell.angle_beta   90.00
_cell.angle_gamma   90.00
#
_symmetry.space_group_name_H-M   'P 1'
#
loop_
_entity.id
_entity.type
_entity.pdbx_description
1 polymer ?
#
loop_
_entity_poly.entity_id
_entity_poly.type
_entity_poly.pdbx_seq_one_letter_code
_entity_poly.pdbx_strand_id
1 'polypeptide(L)'
;MGLCLPSLHQAAAEEGSALAMHGSPVLPSGFTHLPYANPDAPKGGRLVQGILGTFDSLNPFIVRGLAVQPIRGFVIESLMARNNDEAFTLYGLLARSVETDEARSFVTFHLDPRARFSDGRPVRADDVLFSWALLRDKGRPNHRQYYSKVFGATAPDDLTVRFDLKGADDRELPLVLGLMPILPRHAVNADTFEETTLKAPIGSGPYRVSEVRPGASVVLTRNPDYWGRDLPVNKGLWNFDEVRLDFYREANGQFEAFKRGLYDFRIETEPLRWHSGYDFPALRDGQVVRETIPIGVPQPSEFLVFNTRRDIFSDIRVRQALIQLFDFEWINHNYFFDLYGRSASYFAGSELSAYERAADDRERELLQRAGAHISPDILDGSFRLPVSNGSGRDRATLRQALTLLSDAGYELDGTVLRRRATREPLRFEILVATRDQERIALAYARDLKRAGIVATVRSVDAVQFDQRRIEFDFDVVWNRWDQSLSPGNEQSFYWGSRAADSQGTRNYMGAKDPAIDSLIAALLQARDRPAFTSAVRALDRSLMAGFYAIPLFNVREQWIARWNRIERPKATALTGYLPETWWQTPDSQHQGRP
;
A
#
# COMPACT_ATOMS: atom_id res chain seq x y z
N MET A 1 -14.90 -12.14 -58.95
CA MET A 1 -15.34 -12.06 -57.56
C MET A 1 -14.10 -12.17 -56.69
N GLY A 2 -13.44 -11.04 -56.42
CA GLY A 2 -12.19 -11.00 -55.62
C GLY A 2 -12.56 -10.85 -54.14
N LEU A 3 -12.15 -11.81 -53.34
CA LEU A 3 -12.21 -11.74 -51.86
C LEU A 3 -11.07 -10.83 -51.37
N CYS A 4 -11.42 -9.61 -50.95
CA CYS A 4 -10.53 -8.80 -50.09
C CYS A 4 -10.51 -9.42 -48.70
N LEU A 5 -9.39 -10.04 -48.35
CA LEU A 5 -9.09 -10.36 -46.94
C LEU A 5 -8.74 -9.05 -46.24
N PRO A 6 -9.33 -8.77 -45.07
CA PRO A 6 -8.89 -7.62 -44.28
C PRO A 6 -7.47 -7.88 -43.76
N SER A 7 -6.54 -7.00 -44.11
CA SER A 7 -5.22 -6.96 -43.48
C SER A 7 -5.38 -6.66 -41.97
N LEU A 8 -5.07 -7.64 -41.17
CA LEU A 8 -4.84 -7.46 -39.72
C LEU A 8 -3.68 -6.46 -39.59
N HIS A 9 -3.99 -5.21 -39.30
CA HIS A 9 -3.01 -4.26 -38.78
C HIS A 9 -2.55 -4.81 -37.44
N GLN A 10 -1.41 -5.49 -37.41
CA GLN A 10 -0.65 -5.65 -36.17
C GLN A 10 -0.28 -4.23 -35.74
N ALA A 11 -0.87 -3.76 -34.62
CA ALA A 11 -0.45 -2.52 -34.01
C ALA A 11 1.06 -2.63 -33.74
N ALA A 12 1.81 -1.68 -34.26
CA ALA A 12 3.25 -1.66 -34.10
C ALA A 12 3.57 -1.57 -32.60
N ALA A 13 4.53 -2.38 -32.18
CA ALA A 13 5.05 -2.32 -30.82
C ALA A 13 5.67 -0.94 -30.60
N GLU A 14 5.35 -0.28 -29.48
CA GLU A 14 5.85 1.05 -29.14
C GLU A 14 7.03 0.92 -28.17
N GLU A 15 8.20 1.40 -28.59
CA GLU A 15 9.39 1.50 -27.76
C GLU A 15 9.40 2.87 -27.08
N GLY A 16 9.55 2.88 -25.75
CA GLY A 16 9.62 4.09 -24.93
C GLY A 16 10.58 3.98 -23.77
N SER A 17 10.99 5.10 -23.20
CA SER A 17 11.82 5.15 -21.98
C SER A 17 11.02 4.98 -20.70
N ALA A 18 9.70 4.84 -20.78
CA ALA A 18 8.79 4.71 -19.66
C ALA A 18 7.59 3.84 -20.01
N LEU A 19 6.95 3.28 -18.98
CA LEU A 19 5.78 2.40 -19.11
C LEU A 19 4.77 2.72 -18.00
N ALA A 20 3.56 3.16 -18.40
CA ALA A 20 2.43 3.36 -17.48
C ALA A 20 1.48 2.17 -17.49
N MET A 21 0.85 1.85 -16.36
CA MET A 21 -0.18 0.81 -16.30
C MET A 21 -1.41 1.21 -17.12
N HIS A 22 -1.83 2.48 -17.02
CA HIS A 22 -2.96 3.06 -17.75
C HIS A 22 -2.58 4.41 -18.34
N GLY A 23 -2.89 4.61 -19.62
CA GLY A 23 -2.56 5.85 -20.34
C GLY A 23 -1.06 5.99 -20.62
N SER A 24 -0.58 7.22 -20.62
CA SER A 24 0.80 7.60 -20.91
C SER A 24 1.53 8.07 -19.64
N PRO A 25 2.86 7.89 -19.56
CA PRO A 25 3.68 8.47 -18.50
C PRO A 25 3.50 9.99 -18.42
N VAL A 26 3.51 10.55 -17.19
CA VAL A 26 3.30 11.98 -16.94
C VAL A 26 4.55 12.79 -17.26
N LEU A 27 5.75 12.27 -16.96
CA LEU A 27 6.99 12.98 -17.23
C LEU A 27 7.30 12.91 -18.74
N PRO A 28 7.67 14.06 -19.36
CA PRO A 28 8.01 14.10 -20.78
C PRO A 28 9.29 13.31 -21.07
N SER A 29 9.45 12.89 -22.34
CA SER A 29 10.74 12.35 -22.78
C SER A 29 11.83 13.41 -22.58
N GLY A 30 12.94 13.04 -21.92
CA GLY A 30 14.02 13.97 -21.64
C GLY A 30 13.85 14.79 -20.35
N PHE A 31 12.93 14.42 -19.43
CA PHE A 31 12.93 14.99 -18.10
C PHE A 31 14.31 14.85 -17.43
N THR A 32 14.68 15.80 -16.58
CA THR A 32 16.04 15.90 -16.02
C THR A 32 16.18 15.34 -14.61
N HIS A 33 15.10 15.29 -13.85
CA HIS A 33 15.02 14.75 -12.48
C HIS A 33 13.56 14.54 -12.10
N LEU A 34 13.33 13.77 -11.05
CA LEU A 34 11.99 13.54 -10.49
C LEU A 34 11.48 14.81 -9.79
N PRO A 35 10.18 15.17 -9.89
CA PRO A 35 9.65 16.44 -9.38
C PRO A 35 9.88 16.67 -7.88
N TYR A 36 9.92 15.59 -7.10
CA TYR A 36 10.14 15.61 -5.65
C TYR A 36 11.62 15.51 -5.23
N ALA A 37 12.55 15.50 -6.18
CA ALA A 37 13.99 15.48 -5.90
C ALA A 37 14.60 16.89 -6.08
N ASN A 38 15.61 17.20 -5.27
CA ASN A 38 16.44 18.39 -5.47
C ASN A 38 17.68 17.98 -6.27
N PRO A 39 17.81 18.36 -7.57
CA PRO A 39 18.94 17.96 -8.39
C PRO A 39 20.28 18.51 -7.88
N ASP A 40 20.26 19.59 -7.09
CA ASP A 40 21.43 20.27 -6.53
C ASP A 40 21.65 19.90 -5.05
N ALA A 41 20.99 18.84 -4.56
CA ALA A 41 21.17 18.37 -3.18
C ALA A 41 22.66 18.08 -2.88
N PRO A 42 23.20 18.60 -1.77
CA PRO A 42 24.59 18.34 -1.40
C PRO A 42 24.83 16.85 -1.21
N LYS A 43 25.96 16.37 -1.73
CA LYS A 43 26.42 14.99 -1.50
C LYS A 43 27.36 14.98 -0.30
N GLY A 44 27.25 13.94 0.53
CA GLY A 44 28.13 13.75 1.67
C GLY A 44 27.40 13.42 2.96
N GLY A 45 28.18 13.16 4.00
CA GLY A 45 27.65 12.90 5.33
C GLY A 45 27.00 11.53 5.52
N ARG A 46 26.27 11.40 6.62
CA ARG A 46 25.70 10.12 7.06
C ARG A 46 24.25 10.25 7.50
N LEU A 47 23.42 9.31 7.05
CA LEU A 47 22.07 9.09 7.55
C LEU A 47 22.06 7.88 8.48
N VAL A 48 21.53 8.01 9.69
CA VAL A 48 21.25 6.86 10.57
C VAL A 48 19.75 6.70 10.71
N GLN A 49 19.25 5.51 10.39
CA GLN A 49 17.86 5.12 10.57
C GLN A 49 17.72 4.13 11.71
N GLY A 50 16.82 4.40 12.66
CA GLY A 50 16.44 3.46 13.70
C GLY A 50 15.30 2.55 13.19
N ILE A 51 15.50 1.24 13.26
CA ILE A 51 14.52 0.22 12.82
C ILE A 51 14.11 -0.60 14.03
N LEU A 52 12.81 -0.83 14.21
CA LEU A 52 12.30 -1.71 15.25
C LEU A 52 12.40 -3.17 14.78
N GLY A 53 12.92 -4.04 15.64
CA GLY A 53 13.09 -5.47 15.38
C GLY A 53 14.55 -5.90 15.31
N THR A 54 14.83 -6.90 14.51
CA THR A 54 16.16 -7.49 14.29
C THR A 54 16.25 -8.05 12.87
N PHE A 55 17.41 -8.57 12.48
CA PHE A 55 17.60 -9.25 11.21
C PHE A 55 18.58 -10.43 11.35
N ASP A 56 18.44 -11.40 10.46
CA ASP A 56 19.32 -12.56 10.30
C ASP A 56 19.65 -12.84 8.82
N SER A 57 19.19 -11.99 7.90
CA SER A 57 19.44 -12.15 6.47
C SER A 57 19.63 -10.80 5.76
N LEU A 58 20.52 -10.77 4.76
CA LEU A 58 20.65 -9.69 3.78
C LEU A 58 19.94 -10.03 2.44
N ASN A 59 19.24 -11.17 2.36
CA ASN A 59 18.47 -11.53 1.19
C ASN A 59 16.97 -11.22 1.39
N PRO A 60 16.44 -10.10 0.84
CA PRO A 60 15.03 -9.72 1.03
C PRO A 60 14.07 -10.46 0.08
N PHE A 61 14.56 -11.37 -0.77
CA PHE A 61 13.77 -12.01 -1.83
C PHE A 61 13.28 -13.41 -1.47
N ILE A 62 13.64 -13.93 -0.31
CA ILE A 62 13.27 -15.25 0.21
C ILE A 62 12.22 -15.16 1.33
N VAL A 63 11.60 -16.29 1.65
CA VAL A 63 10.60 -16.38 2.74
C VAL A 63 11.26 -16.52 4.11
N ARG A 64 12.38 -17.25 4.18
CA ARG A 64 13.07 -17.55 5.44
C ARG A 64 13.77 -16.33 6.01
N GLY A 65 13.73 -16.21 7.33
CA GLY A 65 14.48 -15.21 8.09
C GLY A 65 13.85 -13.82 8.08
N LEU A 66 14.53 -12.93 8.79
CA LEU A 66 14.19 -11.52 8.93
C LEU A 66 15.19 -10.70 8.08
N ALA A 67 14.76 -10.29 6.90
CA ALA A 67 15.66 -9.64 5.96
C ALA A 67 15.73 -8.12 6.14
N VAL A 68 16.91 -7.55 5.88
CA VAL A 68 17.15 -6.10 5.79
C VAL A 68 16.52 -5.57 4.49
N GLN A 69 15.31 -5.01 4.57
CA GLN A 69 14.52 -4.60 3.40
C GLN A 69 15.19 -3.52 2.52
N PRO A 70 15.91 -2.50 3.06
CA PRO A 70 16.58 -1.50 2.24
C PRO A 70 17.65 -2.05 1.27
N ILE A 71 18.11 -3.29 1.41
CA ILE A 71 18.98 -3.93 0.40
C ILE A 71 18.36 -3.84 -1.01
N ARG A 72 17.03 -4.02 -1.10
CA ARG A 72 16.30 -3.73 -2.33
C ARG A 72 16.22 -2.21 -2.55
N GLY A 73 16.68 -1.75 -3.68
CA GLY A 73 16.75 -0.34 -4.08
C GLY A 73 18.09 0.31 -3.76
N PHE A 74 18.65 0.15 -2.55
CA PHE A 74 19.95 0.74 -2.23
C PHE A 74 21.11 -0.06 -2.83
N VAL A 75 21.03 -1.39 -2.84
CA VAL A 75 22.11 -2.28 -3.30
C VAL A 75 21.72 -3.02 -4.58
N ILE A 76 20.50 -3.52 -4.65
CA ILE A 76 19.99 -4.31 -5.78
C ILE A 76 18.87 -3.51 -6.46
N GLU A 77 19.11 -3.14 -7.72
CA GLU A 77 18.16 -2.41 -8.54
C GLU A 77 17.24 -3.34 -9.33
N SER A 78 16.19 -2.75 -9.89
CA SER A 78 15.27 -3.36 -10.84
C SER A 78 15.53 -2.88 -12.27
N LEU A 79 14.86 -3.48 -13.26
CA LEU A 79 14.98 -3.06 -14.68
C LEU A 79 14.58 -1.60 -14.86
N MET A 80 13.53 -1.15 -14.19
CA MET A 80 13.02 0.22 -14.28
C MET A 80 12.78 0.79 -12.87
N ALA A 81 12.74 2.12 -12.76
CA ALA A 81 12.48 2.86 -11.53
C ALA A 81 11.03 3.34 -11.47
N ARG A 82 10.40 3.26 -10.29
CA ARG A 82 9.06 3.80 -10.07
C ARG A 82 9.11 5.30 -9.82
N ASN A 83 8.21 6.06 -10.44
CA ASN A 83 7.91 7.41 -10.02
C ASN A 83 6.86 7.37 -8.89
N ASN A 84 7.17 7.98 -7.75
CA ASN A 84 6.30 8.01 -6.58
C ASN A 84 5.30 9.18 -6.60
N ASP A 85 5.29 9.97 -7.67
CA ASP A 85 4.42 11.14 -7.83
C ASP A 85 3.29 10.91 -8.84
N GLU A 86 3.13 9.68 -9.28
CA GLU A 86 2.05 9.28 -10.19
C GLU A 86 1.58 7.85 -9.93
N ALA A 87 0.47 7.48 -10.56
CA ALA A 87 -0.02 6.10 -10.60
C ALA A 87 1.05 5.16 -11.14
N PHE A 88 0.86 3.86 -11.04
CA PHE A 88 1.88 2.86 -11.36
C PHE A 88 2.50 3.09 -12.76
N THR A 89 3.60 3.83 -12.76
CA THR A 89 4.41 4.18 -13.93
C THR A 89 5.89 3.98 -13.60
N LEU A 90 6.61 3.43 -14.57
CA LEU A 90 8.03 3.13 -14.47
C LEU A 90 8.81 3.89 -15.53
N TYR A 91 10.01 4.29 -15.19
CA TYR A 91 10.97 5.00 -16.04
C TYR A 91 12.28 4.22 -16.12
N GLY A 92 13.03 4.45 -17.19
CA GLY A 92 14.27 3.71 -17.45
C GLY A 92 15.28 3.79 -16.30
N LEU A 93 15.86 2.63 -15.95
CA LEU A 93 16.93 2.44 -14.99
C LEU A 93 17.93 1.45 -15.59
N LEU A 94 18.03 0.18 -15.14
CA LEU A 94 18.86 -0.83 -15.81
C LEU A 94 18.44 -1.08 -17.26
N ALA A 95 17.14 -1.03 -17.56
CA ALA A 95 16.63 -0.93 -18.91
C ALA A 95 16.45 0.55 -19.30
N ARG A 96 17.11 0.98 -20.37
CA ARG A 96 16.99 2.34 -20.92
C ARG A 96 15.66 2.55 -21.64
N SER A 97 15.10 1.47 -22.22
CA SER A 97 13.82 1.49 -22.93
C SER A 97 13.08 0.17 -22.76
N VAL A 98 11.79 0.22 -23.01
CA VAL A 98 10.86 -0.90 -22.94
C VAL A 98 9.94 -0.86 -24.16
N GLU A 99 9.61 -2.03 -24.69
CA GLU A 99 8.72 -2.21 -25.83
C GLU A 99 7.62 -3.20 -25.47
N THR A 100 6.38 -2.89 -25.86
CA THR A 100 5.22 -3.79 -25.68
C THR A 100 4.16 -3.46 -26.72
N ASP A 101 3.26 -4.39 -27.00
CA ASP A 101 2.07 -4.14 -27.81
C ASP A 101 0.90 -3.61 -26.95
N GLU A 102 -0.16 -3.17 -27.62
CA GLU A 102 -1.37 -2.67 -26.94
C GLU A 102 -2.05 -3.72 -26.06
N ALA A 103 -2.00 -4.99 -26.47
CA ALA A 103 -2.58 -6.12 -25.76
C ALA A 103 -1.72 -6.60 -24.58
N ARG A 104 -0.51 -6.04 -24.41
CA ARG A 104 0.45 -6.51 -23.40
C ARG A 104 0.76 -8.01 -23.51
N SER A 105 0.79 -8.54 -24.73
CA SER A 105 1.10 -9.96 -24.99
C SER A 105 2.58 -10.29 -24.77
N PHE A 106 3.44 -9.28 -24.81
CA PHE A 106 4.87 -9.39 -24.51
C PHE A 106 5.38 -8.08 -23.90
N VAL A 107 6.58 -8.16 -23.33
CA VAL A 107 7.40 -6.99 -22.97
C VAL A 107 8.85 -7.27 -23.29
N THR A 108 9.51 -6.33 -23.94
CA THR A 108 10.94 -6.36 -24.26
C THR A 108 11.64 -5.22 -23.51
N PHE A 109 12.72 -5.53 -22.80
CA PHE A 109 13.56 -4.56 -22.12
C PHE A 109 14.91 -4.45 -22.82
N HIS A 110 15.34 -3.23 -23.13
CA HIS A 110 16.65 -2.93 -23.71
C HIS A 110 17.54 -2.34 -22.62
N LEU A 111 18.56 -3.08 -22.22
CA LEU A 111 19.46 -2.71 -21.12
C LEU A 111 20.34 -1.51 -21.49
N ASP A 112 20.69 -0.70 -20.51
CA ASP A 112 21.69 0.36 -20.67
C ASP A 112 23.10 -0.27 -20.75
N PRO A 113 23.87 -0.04 -21.84
CA PRO A 113 25.19 -0.63 -22.00
C PRO A 113 26.21 -0.16 -20.96
N ARG A 114 25.90 0.92 -20.22
CA ARG A 114 26.72 1.44 -19.10
C ARG A 114 26.46 0.69 -17.81
N ALA A 115 25.33 -0.01 -17.68
CA ALA A 115 24.94 -0.68 -16.44
C ALA A 115 26.01 -1.67 -15.96
N ARG A 116 26.38 -1.55 -14.68
CA ARG A 116 27.43 -2.37 -14.04
C ARG A 116 27.01 -2.77 -12.64
N PHE A 117 27.39 -3.97 -12.26
CA PHE A 117 27.39 -4.37 -10.86
C PHE A 117 28.52 -3.67 -10.08
N SER A 118 28.43 -3.71 -8.78
CA SER A 118 29.37 -3.06 -7.87
C SER A 118 30.78 -3.65 -7.91
N ASP A 119 30.98 -4.82 -8.51
CA ASP A 119 32.28 -5.42 -8.79
C ASP A 119 32.87 -5.03 -10.18
N GLY A 120 32.17 -4.14 -10.90
CA GLY A 120 32.58 -3.63 -12.21
C GLY A 120 32.11 -4.47 -13.42
N ARG A 121 31.52 -5.66 -13.20
CA ARG A 121 31.01 -6.49 -14.29
C ARG A 121 29.76 -5.86 -14.93
N PRO A 122 29.60 -5.94 -16.26
CA PRO A 122 28.41 -5.42 -16.94
C PRO A 122 27.17 -6.22 -16.54
N VAL A 123 26.03 -5.52 -16.44
CA VAL A 123 24.72 -6.17 -16.38
C VAL A 123 24.31 -6.62 -17.77
N ARG A 124 23.91 -7.88 -17.92
CA ARG A 124 23.57 -8.50 -19.20
C ARG A 124 22.20 -9.16 -19.18
N ALA A 125 21.69 -9.46 -20.33
CA ALA A 125 20.42 -10.17 -20.53
C ALA A 125 20.37 -11.51 -19.79
N ASP A 126 21.50 -12.23 -19.71
CA ASP A 126 21.63 -13.47 -18.95
C ASP A 126 21.38 -13.28 -17.45
N ASP A 127 21.77 -12.15 -16.85
CA ASP A 127 21.48 -11.84 -15.45
C ASP A 127 19.98 -11.63 -15.23
N VAL A 128 19.30 -11.01 -16.21
CA VAL A 128 17.84 -10.81 -16.16
C VAL A 128 17.09 -12.15 -16.26
N LEU A 129 17.46 -12.99 -17.22
CA LEU A 129 16.85 -14.34 -17.36
C LEU A 129 17.11 -15.20 -16.13
N PHE A 130 18.33 -15.16 -15.60
CA PHE A 130 18.69 -15.84 -14.35
C PHE A 130 17.83 -15.35 -13.17
N SER A 131 17.69 -14.03 -13.01
CA SER A 131 16.88 -13.43 -11.93
C SER A 131 15.43 -13.85 -12.03
N TRP A 132 14.84 -13.78 -13.23
CA TRP A 132 13.47 -14.21 -13.46
C TRP A 132 13.26 -15.68 -13.11
N ALA A 133 14.10 -16.59 -13.60
CA ALA A 133 13.99 -18.02 -13.35
C ALA A 133 14.14 -18.32 -11.85
N LEU A 134 15.17 -17.74 -11.19
CA LEU A 134 15.44 -17.95 -9.78
C LEU A 134 14.29 -17.45 -8.88
N LEU A 135 13.77 -16.24 -9.15
CA LEU A 135 12.69 -15.67 -8.36
C LEU A 135 11.33 -16.33 -8.63
N ARG A 136 11.08 -16.81 -9.86
CA ARG A 136 9.91 -17.61 -10.20
C ARG A 136 9.89 -18.92 -9.42
N ASP A 137 11.04 -19.58 -9.29
CA ASP A 137 11.11 -20.92 -8.71
C ASP A 137 11.35 -20.89 -7.19
N LYS A 138 12.18 -19.96 -6.71
CA LYS A 138 12.67 -19.89 -5.32
C LYS A 138 12.38 -18.58 -4.60
N GLY A 139 11.79 -17.58 -5.26
CA GLY A 139 11.45 -16.30 -4.67
C GLY A 139 10.27 -16.37 -3.72
N ARG A 140 9.91 -15.22 -3.16
CA ARG A 140 8.69 -15.06 -2.33
C ARG A 140 7.42 -15.46 -3.10
N PRO A 141 6.32 -15.82 -2.44
CA PRO A 141 5.09 -16.26 -3.09
C PRO A 141 4.57 -15.32 -4.18
N ASN A 142 4.66 -13.98 -3.95
CA ASN A 142 4.27 -12.99 -4.95
C ASN A 142 5.16 -13.06 -6.20
N HIS A 143 6.48 -13.23 -6.08
CA HIS A 143 7.36 -13.42 -7.24
C HIS A 143 6.98 -14.67 -8.01
N ARG A 144 6.80 -15.79 -7.31
CA ARG A 144 6.39 -17.06 -7.94
C ARG A 144 5.07 -16.91 -8.70
N GLN A 145 4.08 -16.25 -8.09
CA GLN A 145 2.75 -16.05 -8.67
C GLN A 145 2.80 -15.19 -9.94
N TYR A 146 3.46 -14.03 -9.90
CA TYR A 146 3.50 -13.13 -11.06
C TYR A 146 4.41 -13.67 -12.17
N TYR A 147 5.61 -14.14 -11.83
CA TYR A 147 6.58 -14.58 -12.85
C TYR A 147 6.20 -15.91 -13.50
N SER A 148 5.33 -16.72 -12.90
CA SER A 148 4.76 -17.92 -13.55
C SER A 148 3.76 -17.59 -14.68
N LYS A 149 3.30 -16.34 -14.79
CA LYS A 149 2.46 -15.90 -15.92
C LYS A 149 3.27 -15.64 -17.21
N VAL A 150 4.59 -15.63 -17.14
CA VAL A 150 5.49 -15.60 -18.29
C VAL A 150 5.61 -17.00 -18.86
N PHE A 151 5.29 -17.20 -20.13
CA PHE A 151 5.39 -18.51 -20.78
C PHE A 151 6.63 -18.66 -21.67
N GLY A 152 7.26 -17.56 -22.07
CA GLY A 152 8.50 -17.53 -22.83
C GLY A 152 9.39 -16.39 -22.36
N ALA A 153 10.70 -16.65 -22.23
CA ALA A 153 11.70 -15.64 -21.91
C ALA A 153 12.94 -15.89 -22.74
N THR A 154 13.37 -14.89 -23.52
CA THR A 154 14.49 -14.99 -24.45
C THR A 154 15.42 -13.80 -24.36
N ALA A 155 16.70 -13.98 -24.70
CA ALA A 155 17.70 -12.95 -24.84
C ALA A 155 18.24 -12.98 -26.29
N PRO A 156 17.67 -12.17 -27.21
CA PRO A 156 18.14 -12.12 -28.59
C PRO A 156 19.61 -11.69 -28.73
N ASP A 157 20.06 -10.85 -27.81
CA ASP A 157 21.44 -10.38 -27.67
C ASP A 157 21.79 -10.09 -26.21
N ASP A 158 23.02 -9.65 -25.95
CA ASP A 158 23.54 -9.39 -24.58
C ASP A 158 22.79 -8.29 -23.81
N LEU A 159 22.05 -7.41 -24.49
CA LEU A 159 21.39 -6.23 -23.92
C LEU A 159 19.86 -6.23 -24.09
N THR A 160 19.29 -7.26 -24.72
CA THR A 160 17.86 -7.34 -24.98
C THR A 160 17.25 -8.57 -24.33
N VAL A 161 16.17 -8.36 -23.56
CA VAL A 161 15.39 -9.45 -22.94
C VAL A 161 13.92 -9.29 -23.31
N ARG A 162 13.33 -10.36 -23.81
CA ARG A 162 11.91 -10.42 -24.15
C ARG A 162 11.20 -11.46 -23.27
N PHE A 163 10.07 -11.06 -22.73
CA PHE A 163 9.14 -11.93 -22.01
C PHE A 163 7.82 -12.02 -22.77
N ASP A 164 7.38 -13.21 -23.11
CA ASP A 164 6.07 -13.48 -23.69
C ASP A 164 5.09 -13.83 -22.54
N LEU A 165 3.92 -13.17 -22.53
CA LEU A 165 3.03 -13.12 -21.38
C LEU A 165 1.77 -13.97 -21.61
N LYS A 166 1.32 -14.72 -20.59
CA LYS A 166 0.06 -15.47 -20.63
C LYS A 166 -1.11 -14.52 -20.38
N GLY A 167 -2.03 -14.48 -21.32
CA GLY A 167 -3.24 -13.69 -21.21
C GLY A 167 -3.03 -12.29 -21.78
N ALA A 168 -3.77 -11.97 -22.83
CA ALA A 168 -3.87 -10.61 -23.32
C ALA A 168 -4.55 -9.73 -22.24
N ASP A 169 -4.15 -8.46 -22.19
CA ASP A 169 -4.71 -7.41 -21.32
C ASP A 169 -4.35 -7.46 -19.82
N ASP A 170 -3.38 -8.25 -19.36
CA ASP A 170 -2.80 -8.05 -18.03
C ASP A 170 -1.86 -6.84 -18.05
N ARG A 171 -2.42 -5.67 -17.78
CA ARG A 171 -1.67 -4.40 -17.87
C ARG A 171 -0.66 -4.23 -16.74
N GLU A 172 -0.78 -4.99 -15.65
CA GLU A 172 0.09 -4.92 -14.49
C GLU A 172 1.39 -5.73 -14.67
N LEU A 173 1.31 -6.89 -15.32
CA LEU A 173 2.43 -7.84 -15.40
C LEU A 173 3.70 -7.26 -16.05
N PRO A 174 3.67 -6.47 -17.14
CA PRO A 174 4.85 -5.81 -17.68
C PRO A 174 5.56 -4.89 -16.67
N LEU A 175 4.80 -4.16 -15.85
CA LEU A 175 5.36 -3.30 -14.82
C LEU A 175 5.92 -4.09 -13.65
N VAL A 176 5.29 -5.19 -13.27
CA VAL A 176 5.83 -6.10 -12.24
C VAL A 176 7.17 -6.70 -12.68
N LEU A 177 7.31 -7.03 -13.97
CA LEU A 177 8.59 -7.45 -14.56
C LEU A 177 9.60 -6.29 -14.59
N GLY A 178 9.16 -5.07 -14.90
CA GLY A 178 9.99 -3.86 -14.83
C GLY A 178 10.55 -3.59 -13.42
N LEU A 179 9.82 -3.97 -12.36
CA LEU A 179 10.28 -3.88 -10.96
C LEU A 179 11.00 -5.13 -10.47
N MET A 180 11.29 -6.09 -11.33
CA MET A 180 12.03 -7.29 -10.96
C MET A 180 13.47 -6.94 -10.54
N PRO A 181 13.92 -7.36 -9.32
CA PRO A 181 15.29 -7.14 -8.91
C PRO A 181 16.25 -7.98 -9.77
N ILE A 182 17.36 -7.36 -10.20
CA ILE A 182 18.34 -8.02 -11.06
C ILE A 182 19.54 -8.47 -10.22
N LEU A 183 19.74 -9.77 -10.22
CA LEU A 183 20.75 -10.47 -9.42
C LEU A 183 21.92 -10.90 -10.33
N PRO A 184 23.19 -10.69 -9.89
CA PRO A 184 24.34 -11.10 -10.67
C PRO A 184 24.48 -12.62 -10.71
N ARG A 185 24.27 -13.21 -11.90
CA ARG A 185 24.37 -14.67 -12.11
C ARG A 185 25.70 -15.24 -11.61
N HIS A 186 26.80 -14.49 -11.76
CA HIS A 186 28.14 -14.94 -11.37
C HIS A 186 28.39 -14.95 -9.85
N ALA A 187 27.56 -14.28 -9.05
CA ALA A 187 27.77 -14.12 -7.61
C ALA A 187 26.68 -14.76 -6.76
N VAL A 188 25.55 -15.15 -7.33
CA VAL A 188 24.43 -15.78 -6.64
C VAL A 188 24.45 -17.29 -6.87
N ASN A 189 24.49 -18.06 -5.80
CA ASN A 189 24.36 -19.51 -5.86
C ASN A 189 22.86 -19.86 -5.80
N ALA A 190 22.34 -20.44 -6.89
CA ALA A 190 20.93 -20.83 -6.98
C ALA A 190 20.55 -21.95 -6.00
N ASP A 191 21.46 -22.85 -5.64
CA ASP A 191 21.15 -23.99 -4.77
C ASP A 191 20.91 -23.56 -3.32
N THR A 192 21.65 -22.54 -2.83
CA THR A 192 21.54 -22.00 -1.47
C THR A 192 20.72 -20.72 -1.39
N PHE A 193 20.05 -20.30 -2.47
CA PHE A 193 19.36 -19.02 -2.54
C PHE A 193 18.27 -18.83 -1.47
N GLU A 194 17.59 -19.90 -1.08
CA GLU A 194 16.52 -19.90 -0.08
C GLU A 194 17.03 -19.90 1.38
N GLU A 195 18.33 -19.96 1.59
CA GLU A 195 18.95 -19.91 2.90
C GLU A 195 19.15 -18.45 3.36
N THR A 196 19.06 -18.23 4.68
CA THR A 196 19.43 -16.93 5.27
C THR A 196 20.94 -16.70 5.12
N THR A 197 21.32 -15.47 4.84
CA THR A 197 22.73 -15.10 4.67
C THR A 197 23.01 -13.70 5.17
N LEU A 198 24.16 -13.53 5.81
CA LEU A 198 24.72 -12.22 6.18
C LEU A 198 25.88 -11.80 5.27
N LYS A 199 26.15 -12.57 4.21
CA LYS A 199 27.12 -12.22 3.18
C LYS A 199 26.61 -10.99 2.42
N ALA A 200 27.45 -9.96 2.32
CA ALA A 200 27.15 -8.75 1.55
C ALA A 200 26.82 -9.10 0.09
N PRO A 201 25.64 -8.72 -0.42
CA PRO A 201 25.30 -8.99 -1.82
C PRO A 201 26.05 -8.04 -2.76
N ILE A 202 26.39 -8.54 -3.93
CA ILE A 202 26.77 -7.72 -5.09
C ILE A 202 25.48 -7.27 -5.76
N GLY A 203 25.37 -5.98 -6.05
CA GLY A 203 24.25 -5.40 -6.77
C GLY A 203 24.71 -4.29 -7.69
N SER A 204 23.79 -3.71 -8.45
CA SER A 204 24.06 -2.61 -9.39
C SER A 204 23.78 -1.23 -8.79
N GLY A 205 23.28 -1.19 -7.54
CA GLY A 205 22.73 0.00 -6.90
C GLY A 205 23.75 1.02 -6.41
N PRO A 206 23.25 2.17 -5.93
CA PRO A 206 24.06 3.31 -5.50
C PRO A 206 24.89 3.04 -4.22
N TYR A 207 24.58 2.01 -3.46
CA TYR A 207 25.29 1.64 -2.23
C TYR A 207 25.79 0.20 -2.26
N ARG A 208 26.81 -0.05 -1.40
CA ARG A 208 27.35 -1.38 -1.10
C ARG A 208 27.23 -1.62 0.40
N VAL A 209 27.00 -2.86 0.82
CA VAL A 209 27.07 -3.23 2.23
C VAL A 209 28.55 -3.25 2.64
N SER A 210 28.94 -2.39 3.60
CA SER A 210 30.32 -2.27 4.07
C SER A 210 30.54 -2.90 5.44
N GLU A 211 29.54 -2.90 6.33
CA GLU A 211 29.61 -3.51 7.66
C GLU A 211 28.30 -4.17 8.03
N VAL A 212 28.39 -5.32 8.67
CA VAL A 212 27.25 -6.05 9.23
C VAL A 212 27.56 -6.47 10.66
N ARG A 213 26.73 -6.01 11.60
CA ARG A 213 26.70 -6.53 12.98
C ARG A 213 25.41 -7.31 13.15
N PRO A 214 25.44 -8.63 13.15
CA PRO A 214 24.23 -9.46 13.14
C PRO A 214 23.20 -9.04 14.16
N GLY A 215 21.96 -8.82 13.71
CA GLY A 215 20.83 -8.42 14.56
C GLY A 215 20.89 -7.00 15.15
N ALA A 216 22.00 -6.27 14.94
CA ALA A 216 22.25 -4.97 15.57
C ALA A 216 22.34 -3.81 14.56
N SER A 217 23.18 -3.91 13.53
CA SER A 217 23.30 -2.85 12.54
C SER A 217 23.83 -3.32 11.19
N VAL A 218 23.47 -2.56 10.14
CA VAL A 218 24.03 -2.68 8.79
C VAL A 218 24.46 -1.30 8.32
N VAL A 219 25.65 -1.23 7.72
CA VAL A 219 26.18 0.01 7.12
C VAL A 219 26.23 -0.16 5.61
N LEU A 220 25.65 0.79 4.92
CA LEU A 220 25.66 0.93 3.47
C LEU A 220 26.54 2.13 3.12
N THR A 221 27.60 1.93 2.32
CA THR A 221 28.49 2.99 1.85
C THR A 221 28.21 3.29 0.38
N ARG A 222 28.13 4.56 0.04
CA ARG A 222 27.86 5.00 -1.34
C ARG A 222 28.92 4.46 -2.29
N ASN A 223 28.48 3.92 -3.40
CA ASN A 223 29.36 3.45 -4.46
C ASN A 223 29.88 4.65 -5.28
N PRO A 224 31.18 5.01 -5.20
CA PRO A 224 31.72 6.15 -5.94
C PRO A 224 31.65 5.92 -7.46
N ASP A 225 31.65 4.66 -7.90
CA ASP A 225 31.62 4.26 -9.31
C ASP A 225 30.21 3.88 -9.77
N TYR A 226 29.18 4.33 -9.05
CA TYR A 226 27.81 4.01 -9.42
C TYR A 226 27.48 4.47 -10.83
N TRP A 227 27.17 3.51 -11.70
CA TRP A 227 26.95 3.69 -13.13
C TRP A 227 25.76 4.61 -13.43
N GLY A 228 24.69 4.54 -12.62
CA GLY A 228 23.41 5.22 -12.83
C GLY A 228 23.30 6.61 -12.20
N ARG A 229 24.38 7.20 -11.67
CA ARG A 229 24.37 8.48 -10.92
C ARG A 229 23.75 9.65 -11.67
N ASP A 230 23.94 9.69 -13.01
CA ASP A 230 23.50 10.79 -13.85
C ASP A 230 22.16 10.52 -14.57
N LEU A 231 21.53 9.38 -14.29
CA LEU A 231 20.20 9.07 -14.82
C LEU A 231 19.16 10.04 -14.22
N PRO A 232 18.20 10.51 -15.02
CA PRO A 232 17.15 11.43 -14.54
C PRO A 232 16.40 10.91 -13.31
N VAL A 233 16.16 9.61 -13.23
CA VAL A 233 15.48 8.96 -12.09
C VAL A 233 16.31 8.95 -10.81
N ASN A 234 17.62 9.18 -10.89
CA ASN A 234 18.55 9.16 -9.76
C ASN A 234 19.08 10.54 -9.38
N LYS A 235 18.87 11.54 -10.25
CA LYS A 235 19.41 12.88 -10.01
C LYS A 235 18.73 13.54 -8.81
N GLY A 236 19.53 13.96 -7.83
CA GLY A 236 19.03 14.49 -6.55
C GLY A 236 18.71 13.42 -5.50
N LEU A 237 18.93 12.13 -5.81
CA LEU A 237 18.80 11.00 -4.88
C LEU A 237 20.18 10.51 -4.41
N TRP A 238 20.19 9.67 -3.38
CA TRP A 238 21.39 8.96 -2.90
C TRP A 238 22.49 9.93 -2.43
N ASN A 239 22.10 10.90 -1.58
CA ASN A 239 22.97 12.03 -1.27
C ASN A 239 23.99 11.73 -0.16
N PHE A 240 23.73 10.77 0.73
CA PHE A 240 24.62 10.43 1.84
C PHE A 240 25.79 9.56 1.38
N ASP A 241 26.97 9.76 1.98
CA ASP A 241 28.11 8.85 1.79
C ASP A 241 27.90 7.52 2.51
N GLU A 242 27.18 7.57 3.65
CA GLU A 242 26.88 6.41 4.48
C GLU A 242 25.42 6.42 4.90
N VAL A 243 24.76 5.28 4.77
CA VAL A 243 23.46 5.01 5.37
C VAL A 243 23.61 3.87 6.37
N ARG A 244 23.36 4.17 7.64
CA ARG A 244 23.44 3.20 8.72
C ARG A 244 22.04 2.85 9.22
N LEU A 245 21.76 1.56 9.33
CA LEU A 245 20.52 0.99 9.82
C LEU A 245 20.80 0.39 11.20
N ASP A 246 20.30 1.01 12.27
CA ASP A 246 20.43 0.53 13.66
C ASP A 246 19.12 -0.14 14.10
N PHE A 247 19.22 -1.38 14.60
CA PHE A 247 18.07 -2.17 15.00
C PHE A 247 17.85 -2.10 16.52
N TYR A 248 16.62 -1.83 16.90
CA TYR A 248 16.15 -1.71 18.29
C TYR A 248 15.12 -2.77 18.59
N ARG A 249 15.27 -3.48 19.71
CA ARG A 249 14.31 -4.54 20.09
C ARG A 249 12.99 -3.99 20.59
N GLU A 250 13.02 -2.83 21.25
CA GLU A 250 11.90 -2.24 21.95
C GLU A 250 11.60 -0.82 21.45
N ALA A 251 10.31 -0.53 21.22
CA ALA A 251 9.87 0.76 20.69
C ALA A 251 10.21 1.94 21.62
N ASN A 252 10.15 1.75 22.94
CA ASN A 252 10.52 2.79 23.90
C ASN A 252 12.02 3.06 23.88
N GLY A 253 12.85 2.01 23.83
CA GLY A 253 14.31 2.15 23.67
C GLY A 253 14.71 2.85 22.38
N GLN A 254 14.01 2.55 21.29
CA GLN A 254 14.17 3.25 20.02
C GLN A 254 13.83 4.75 20.16
N PHE A 255 12.73 5.09 20.81
CA PHE A 255 12.34 6.48 21.00
C PHE A 255 13.32 7.26 21.88
N GLU A 256 13.80 6.66 22.99
CA GLU A 256 14.84 7.27 23.82
C GLU A 256 16.16 7.48 23.07
N ALA A 257 16.53 6.55 22.17
CA ALA A 257 17.69 6.70 21.29
C ALA A 257 17.51 7.89 20.32
N PHE A 258 16.32 8.10 19.77
CA PHE A 258 15.99 9.25 18.94
C PHE A 258 16.17 10.57 19.69
N LYS A 259 15.64 10.67 20.91
CA LYS A 259 15.77 11.87 21.75
C LYS A 259 17.23 12.25 22.06
N ARG A 260 18.13 11.25 22.07
CA ARG A 260 19.58 11.42 22.27
C ARG A 260 20.35 11.66 20.96
N GLY A 261 19.69 11.74 19.79
CA GLY A 261 20.36 11.96 18.52
C GLY A 261 21.13 10.76 17.96
N LEU A 262 20.88 9.53 18.48
CA LEU A 262 21.57 8.33 18.02
C LEU A 262 21.15 7.91 16.61
N TYR A 263 19.98 8.34 16.15
CA TYR A 263 19.56 8.25 14.75
C TYR A 263 18.79 9.51 14.31
N ASP A 264 18.64 9.70 13.01
CA ASP A 264 18.39 11.01 12.43
C ASP A 264 16.91 11.35 12.24
N PHE A 265 16.06 10.35 11.97
CA PHE A 265 14.64 10.61 11.76
C PHE A 265 13.78 9.43 12.22
N ARG A 266 12.53 9.75 12.49
CA ARG A 266 11.53 8.79 12.96
C ARG A 266 10.21 9.07 12.27
N ILE A 267 9.57 8.01 11.79
CA ILE A 267 8.16 8.02 11.42
C ILE A 267 7.39 7.61 12.68
N GLU A 268 6.51 8.49 13.15
CA GLU A 268 5.67 8.18 14.29
C GLU A 268 4.33 7.61 13.83
N THR A 269 3.92 6.53 14.44
CA THR A 269 2.66 5.85 14.15
C THR A 269 1.74 5.77 15.36
N GLU A 270 2.22 6.21 16.53
CA GLU A 270 1.47 6.17 17.77
C GLU A 270 0.93 7.54 18.15
N PRO A 271 -0.41 7.75 18.14
CA PRO A 271 -1.04 9.04 18.40
C PRO A 271 -0.67 9.65 19.75
N LEU A 272 -0.66 8.83 20.82
CA LEU A 272 -0.30 9.31 22.15
C LEU A 272 1.12 9.87 22.18
N ARG A 273 2.07 9.18 21.57
CA ARG A 273 3.46 9.64 21.51
C ARG A 273 3.58 10.90 20.65
N TRP A 274 2.90 10.95 19.50
CA TRP A 274 2.88 12.15 18.67
C TRP A 274 2.27 13.35 19.40
N HIS A 275 1.20 13.14 20.14
CA HIS A 275 0.51 14.19 20.90
C HIS A 275 1.37 14.74 22.06
N SER A 276 1.93 13.86 22.90
CA SER A 276 2.54 14.25 24.17
C SER A 276 3.97 13.79 24.41
N GLY A 277 4.49 12.82 23.62
CA GLY A 277 5.81 12.24 23.83
C GLY A 277 6.98 13.11 23.38
N TYR A 278 6.71 14.11 22.55
CA TYR A 278 7.75 14.96 21.92
C TYR A 278 8.05 16.22 22.75
N ASP A 279 7.91 16.21 24.05
CA ASP A 279 8.36 17.29 24.93
C ASP A 279 9.73 16.94 25.56
N PHE A 280 10.81 17.27 24.85
CA PHE A 280 12.17 17.05 25.31
C PHE A 280 13.12 18.19 24.87
N PRO A 281 14.31 18.38 25.51
CA PRO A 281 15.17 19.52 25.28
C PRO A 281 15.50 19.79 23.81
N ALA A 282 15.96 18.79 23.06
CA ALA A 282 16.38 18.98 21.67
C ALA A 282 15.25 19.48 20.76
N LEU A 283 13.96 19.16 21.04
CA LEU A 283 12.85 19.73 20.31
C LEU A 283 12.62 21.21 20.70
N ARG A 284 12.67 21.53 22.01
CA ARG A 284 12.51 22.91 22.50
C ARG A 284 13.62 23.84 22.00
N ASP A 285 14.83 23.30 21.87
CA ASP A 285 16.02 24.02 21.38
C ASP A 285 16.07 24.10 19.83
N GLY A 286 15.06 23.58 19.12
CA GLY A 286 14.99 23.60 17.66
C GLY A 286 15.99 22.65 16.94
N GLN A 287 16.62 21.74 17.68
CA GLN A 287 17.53 20.74 17.09
C GLN A 287 16.76 19.59 16.45
N VAL A 288 15.52 19.35 16.87
CA VAL A 288 14.58 18.39 16.28
C VAL A 288 13.41 19.17 15.69
N VAL A 289 13.00 18.77 14.50
CA VAL A 289 11.83 19.30 13.79
C VAL A 289 10.75 18.24 13.77
N ARG A 290 9.52 18.62 14.16
CA ARG A 290 8.30 17.83 13.94
C ARG A 290 7.55 18.40 12.75
N GLU A 291 7.15 17.55 11.84
CA GLU A 291 6.39 17.95 10.65
C GLU A 291 5.41 16.86 10.24
N THR A 292 4.36 17.27 9.55
CA THR A 292 3.41 16.38 8.89
C THR A 292 3.60 16.46 7.39
N ILE A 293 3.62 15.30 6.74
CA ILE A 293 3.78 15.21 5.28
C ILE A 293 2.48 14.66 4.70
N PRO A 294 1.81 15.38 3.78
CA PRO A 294 0.59 14.91 3.17
C PRO A 294 0.84 13.67 2.31
N ILE A 295 -0.15 12.79 2.23
CA ILE A 295 -0.15 11.59 1.40
C ILE A 295 -1.27 11.72 0.36
N GLY A 296 -0.94 11.54 -0.91
CA GLY A 296 -1.90 11.60 -2.02
C GLY A 296 -2.28 10.22 -2.59
N VAL A 297 -1.74 9.14 -2.02
CA VAL A 297 -2.16 7.76 -2.34
C VAL A 297 -3.32 7.32 -1.45
N PRO A 298 -4.10 6.28 -1.83
CA PRO A 298 -5.13 5.74 -0.96
C PRO A 298 -4.57 5.40 0.42
N GLN A 299 -5.19 5.97 1.45
CA GLN A 299 -4.73 5.80 2.82
C GLN A 299 -5.15 4.44 3.35
N PRO A 300 -4.26 3.72 4.03
CA PRO A 300 -4.63 2.51 4.75
C PRO A 300 -5.77 2.79 5.70
N SER A 301 -6.90 2.12 5.51
CA SER A 301 -8.13 2.39 6.25
C SER A 301 -8.53 1.19 7.09
N GLU A 302 -8.86 1.45 8.35
CA GLU A 302 -9.31 0.45 9.32
C GLU A 302 -10.84 0.35 9.32
N PHE A 303 -11.36 -0.86 9.45
CA PHE A 303 -12.78 -1.16 9.42
C PHE A 303 -13.16 -2.27 10.40
N LEU A 304 -14.41 -2.24 10.89
CA LEU A 304 -15.09 -3.42 11.43
C LEU A 304 -15.99 -3.98 10.34
N VAL A 305 -15.64 -5.13 9.79
CA VAL A 305 -16.27 -5.73 8.61
C VAL A 305 -17.36 -6.69 9.03
N PHE A 306 -18.58 -6.50 8.51
CA PHE A 306 -19.71 -7.40 8.71
C PHE A 306 -19.57 -8.64 7.82
N ASN A 307 -19.76 -9.82 8.38
CA ASN A 307 -19.88 -11.05 7.61
C ASN A 307 -21.33 -11.22 7.13
N THR A 308 -21.63 -10.77 5.90
CA THR A 308 -23.00 -10.85 5.36
C THR A 308 -23.46 -12.28 5.03
N ARG A 309 -22.61 -13.30 5.23
CA ARG A 309 -23.03 -14.71 5.24
C ARG A 309 -23.88 -15.04 6.48
N ARG A 310 -23.80 -14.19 7.52
CA ARG A 310 -24.64 -14.29 8.72
C ARG A 310 -25.98 -13.57 8.47
N ASP A 311 -27.08 -14.25 8.68
CA ASP A 311 -28.46 -13.75 8.44
C ASP A 311 -28.73 -12.39 9.11
N ILE A 312 -28.19 -12.17 10.30
CA ILE A 312 -28.34 -10.91 11.04
C ILE A 312 -27.79 -9.67 10.28
N PHE A 313 -26.86 -9.86 9.35
CA PHE A 313 -26.28 -8.78 8.53
C PHE A 313 -26.76 -8.78 7.08
N SER A 314 -27.72 -9.63 6.71
CA SER A 314 -28.28 -9.66 5.34
C SER A 314 -29.04 -8.37 5.03
N ASP A 315 -29.79 -7.83 5.99
CA ASP A 315 -30.53 -6.57 5.84
C ASP A 315 -29.61 -5.35 5.96
N ILE A 316 -29.58 -4.54 4.90
CA ILE A 316 -28.75 -3.33 4.83
C ILE A 316 -29.08 -2.31 5.94
N ARG A 317 -30.37 -2.22 6.36
CA ARG A 317 -30.81 -1.32 7.42
C ARG A 317 -30.18 -1.65 8.77
N VAL A 318 -29.94 -2.94 9.04
CA VAL A 318 -29.19 -3.38 10.23
C VAL A 318 -27.76 -2.89 10.15
N ARG A 319 -27.07 -3.04 9.00
CA ARG A 319 -25.69 -2.55 8.82
C ARG A 319 -25.59 -1.03 8.97
N GLN A 320 -26.53 -0.29 8.37
CA GLN A 320 -26.64 1.17 8.51
C GLN A 320 -26.82 1.60 9.98
N ALA A 321 -27.72 0.92 10.72
CA ALA A 321 -27.95 1.20 12.13
C ALA A 321 -26.70 0.95 12.98
N LEU A 322 -25.95 -0.12 12.68
CA LEU A 322 -24.71 -0.44 13.37
C LEU A 322 -23.60 0.61 13.07
N ILE A 323 -23.53 1.11 11.84
CA ILE A 323 -22.62 2.22 11.47
C ILE A 323 -22.99 3.51 12.20
N GLN A 324 -24.30 3.78 12.34
CA GLN A 324 -24.82 4.94 13.06
C GLN A 324 -24.44 4.95 14.54
N LEU A 325 -24.34 3.77 15.16
CA LEU A 325 -24.02 3.59 16.58
C LEU A 325 -22.51 3.67 16.90
N PHE A 326 -21.64 3.78 15.89
CA PHE A 326 -20.21 3.93 16.12
C PHE A 326 -19.86 5.40 16.36
N ASP A 327 -19.57 5.76 17.60
CA ASP A 327 -19.22 7.13 17.99
C ASP A 327 -17.74 7.41 17.69
N PHE A 328 -17.45 7.73 16.40
CA PHE A 328 -16.10 8.02 15.94
C PHE A 328 -15.52 9.24 16.66
N GLU A 329 -16.30 10.31 16.83
CA GLU A 329 -15.85 11.57 17.42
C GLU A 329 -15.38 11.37 18.86
N TRP A 330 -16.14 10.61 19.66
CA TRP A 330 -15.74 10.28 21.02
C TRP A 330 -14.45 9.44 21.06
N ILE A 331 -14.35 8.43 20.20
CA ILE A 331 -13.16 7.56 20.12
C ILE A 331 -11.95 8.36 19.67
N ASN A 332 -12.08 9.19 18.63
CA ASN A 332 -11.00 10.01 18.09
C ASN A 332 -10.48 11.00 19.16
N HIS A 333 -11.39 11.68 19.84
CA HIS A 333 -11.01 12.63 20.88
C HIS A 333 -10.32 11.94 22.07
N ASN A 334 -10.90 10.87 22.61
CA ASN A 334 -10.42 10.26 23.86
C ASN A 334 -9.25 9.29 23.69
N TYR A 335 -9.10 8.68 22.50
CA TYR A 335 -8.04 7.69 22.26
C TYR A 335 -6.97 8.18 21.29
N PHE A 336 -7.31 9.11 20.39
CA PHE A 336 -6.42 9.52 19.32
C PHE A 336 -6.18 11.03 19.25
N PHE A 337 -6.67 11.82 20.23
CA PHE A 337 -6.38 13.26 20.36
C PHE A 337 -6.77 14.06 19.12
N ASP A 338 -7.85 13.68 18.46
CA ASP A 338 -8.36 14.25 17.21
C ASP A 338 -7.38 14.17 16.01
N LEU A 339 -6.41 13.26 16.08
CA LEU A 339 -5.36 13.11 15.06
C LEU A 339 -5.78 12.29 13.84
N TYR A 340 -6.85 11.51 13.92
CA TYR A 340 -7.28 10.65 12.83
C TYR A 340 -8.45 11.24 12.04
N GLY A 341 -8.53 10.87 10.76
CA GLY A 341 -9.72 11.06 9.94
C GLY A 341 -10.60 9.81 9.95
N ARG A 342 -11.91 9.97 9.74
CA ARG A 342 -12.79 8.83 9.52
C ARG A 342 -12.63 8.29 8.11
N SER A 343 -12.51 6.97 7.94
CA SER A 343 -12.40 6.30 6.64
C SER A 343 -13.76 6.25 5.96
N ALA A 344 -14.03 7.17 5.02
CA ALA A 344 -15.34 7.28 4.38
C ALA A 344 -15.43 6.59 3.01
N SER A 345 -14.31 6.07 2.49
CA SER A 345 -14.17 5.43 1.18
C SER A 345 -13.12 4.33 1.28
N TYR A 346 -13.22 3.33 0.43
CA TYR A 346 -12.20 2.27 0.34
C TYR A 346 -10.91 2.75 -0.34
N PHE A 347 -10.94 3.92 -0.97
CA PHE A 347 -9.82 4.60 -1.62
C PHE A 347 -9.57 5.99 -1.01
N ALA A 348 -9.91 6.16 0.29
CA ALA A 348 -9.85 7.43 1.00
C ALA A 348 -8.50 8.15 0.83
N GLY A 349 -8.53 9.48 0.75
CA GLY A 349 -7.34 10.33 0.68
C GLY A 349 -6.69 10.43 -0.70
N SER A 350 -7.26 9.81 -1.75
CA SER A 350 -6.72 9.81 -3.10
C SER A 350 -7.71 10.33 -4.16
N GLU A 351 -7.22 10.49 -5.38
CA GLU A 351 -8.06 10.80 -6.54
C GLU A 351 -9.09 9.72 -6.87
N LEU A 352 -8.89 8.49 -6.40
CA LEU A 352 -9.76 7.34 -6.65
C LEU A 352 -10.96 7.28 -5.72
N SER A 353 -11.00 8.08 -4.64
CA SER A 353 -12.14 8.15 -3.73
C SER A 353 -13.35 8.78 -4.40
N ALA A 354 -14.51 8.13 -4.27
CA ALA A 354 -15.81 8.66 -4.70
C ALA A 354 -16.51 9.49 -3.61
N TYR A 355 -16.03 9.46 -2.37
CA TYR A 355 -16.62 10.19 -1.25
C TYR A 355 -16.54 11.71 -1.46
N GLU A 356 -17.63 12.43 -1.20
CA GLU A 356 -17.76 13.89 -1.40
C GLU A 356 -17.56 14.36 -2.85
N ARG A 357 -17.74 13.46 -3.83
CA ARG A 357 -17.63 13.78 -5.26
C ARG A 357 -18.90 13.36 -5.98
N ALA A 358 -19.44 14.23 -6.81
CA ALA A 358 -20.50 13.83 -7.73
C ALA A 358 -19.96 12.85 -8.78
N ALA A 359 -20.79 11.85 -9.12
CA ALA A 359 -20.45 10.90 -10.18
C ALA A 359 -20.38 11.62 -11.53
N ASP A 360 -19.30 11.39 -12.29
CA ASP A 360 -19.22 11.82 -13.67
C ASP A 360 -20.11 10.97 -14.60
N ASP A 361 -20.25 11.39 -15.86
CA ASP A 361 -21.14 10.70 -16.81
C ASP A 361 -20.68 9.26 -17.06
N ARG A 362 -19.38 9.00 -17.08
CA ARG A 362 -18.80 7.67 -17.28
C ARG A 362 -19.04 6.78 -16.05
N GLU A 363 -18.90 7.31 -14.85
CA GLU A 363 -19.24 6.60 -13.61
C GLU A 363 -20.73 6.20 -13.62
N ARG A 364 -21.63 7.12 -13.99
CA ARG A 364 -23.08 6.85 -14.09
C ARG A 364 -23.40 5.78 -15.11
N GLU A 365 -22.78 5.83 -16.29
CA GLU A 365 -22.95 4.82 -17.34
C GLU A 365 -22.47 3.44 -16.87
N LEU A 366 -21.31 3.34 -16.21
CA LEU A 366 -20.78 2.10 -15.66
C LEU A 366 -21.70 1.52 -14.59
N LEU A 367 -22.18 2.33 -13.67
CA LEU A 367 -23.12 1.92 -12.61
C LEU A 367 -24.44 1.43 -13.20
N GLN A 368 -24.98 2.12 -14.20
CA GLN A 368 -26.21 1.72 -14.90
C GLN A 368 -26.03 0.39 -15.62
N ARG A 369 -24.94 0.22 -16.39
CA ARG A 369 -24.62 -1.04 -17.10
C ARG A 369 -24.42 -2.21 -16.14
N ALA A 370 -23.82 -1.96 -15.00
CA ALA A 370 -23.60 -2.96 -13.95
C ALA A 370 -24.90 -3.33 -13.22
N GLY A 371 -25.98 -2.55 -13.36
CA GLY A 371 -27.20 -2.71 -12.59
C GLY A 371 -27.05 -2.35 -11.10
N ALA A 372 -26.11 -1.48 -10.78
CA ALA A 372 -25.84 -1.07 -9.40
C ALA A 372 -26.95 -0.17 -8.84
N HIS A 373 -27.42 -0.49 -7.64
CA HIS A 373 -28.38 0.33 -6.92
C HIS A 373 -27.68 1.30 -5.97
N ILE A 374 -27.47 2.53 -6.42
CA ILE A 374 -26.79 3.58 -5.67
C ILE A 374 -27.78 4.67 -5.29
N SER A 375 -27.78 5.07 -4.02
CA SER A 375 -28.64 6.15 -3.53
C SER A 375 -28.26 7.51 -4.16
N PRO A 376 -29.24 8.43 -4.34
CA PRO A 376 -28.96 9.73 -4.96
C PRO A 376 -27.86 10.53 -4.26
N ASP A 377 -27.79 10.48 -2.93
CA ASP A 377 -26.80 11.20 -2.13
C ASP A 377 -25.36 10.67 -2.34
N ILE A 378 -25.19 9.36 -2.58
CA ILE A 378 -23.88 8.80 -2.98
C ILE A 378 -23.55 9.21 -4.41
N LEU A 379 -24.55 9.28 -5.32
CA LEU A 379 -24.32 9.68 -6.72
C LEU A 379 -23.98 11.14 -6.88
N ASP A 380 -24.62 12.03 -6.13
CA ASP A 380 -24.35 13.48 -6.19
C ASP A 380 -23.23 13.95 -5.27
N GLY A 381 -22.68 13.04 -4.45
CA GLY A 381 -21.58 13.32 -3.52
C GLY A 381 -22.01 14.02 -2.24
N SER A 382 -23.31 14.11 -1.95
CA SER A 382 -23.83 14.70 -0.70
C SER A 382 -23.88 13.73 0.47
N PHE A 383 -23.68 12.43 0.23
CA PHE A 383 -23.62 11.41 1.28
C PHE A 383 -22.56 11.74 2.33
N ARG A 384 -22.96 11.66 3.60
CA ARG A 384 -22.05 11.83 4.75
C ARG A 384 -22.22 10.69 5.72
N LEU A 385 -21.08 10.22 6.27
CA LEU A 385 -21.09 9.31 7.41
C LEU A 385 -21.75 9.99 8.62
N PRO A 386 -22.41 9.23 9.50
CA PRO A 386 -22.95 9.77 10.74
C PRO A 386 -21.87 10.49 11.55
N VAL A 387 -22.19 11.69 12.03
CA VAL A 387 -21.35 12.48 12.94
C VAL A 387 -22.07 12.57 14.27
N SER A 388 -21.42 12.15 15.35
CA SER A 388 -21.95 12.27 16.70
C SER A 388 -21.58 13.61 17.32
N ASN A 389 -22.19 13.93 18.47
CA ASN A 389 -21.79 15.10 19.26
C ASN A 389 -20.54 14.87 20.12
N GLY A 390 -19.86 13.72 19.99
CA GLY A 390 -18.64 13.37 20.72
C GLY A 390 -18.81 13.10 22.23
N SER A 391 -20.05 13.03 22.72
CA SER A 391 -20.30 12.87 24.16
C SER A 391 -20.21 11.42 24.64
N GLY A 392 -20.12 10.44 23.74
CA GLY A 392 -20.27 9.00 24.03
C GLY A 392 -21.71 8.63 24.43
N ARG A 393 -22.67 9.56 24.28
CA ARG A 393 -24.09 9.37 24.68
C ARG A 393 -25.06 10.11 23.76
N ASP A 394 -24.74 10.25 22.49
CA ASP A 394 -25.57 10.98 21.55
C ASP A 394 -26.95 10.30 21.39
N ARG A 395 -28.00 11.05 21.74
CA ARG A 395 -29.40 10.56 21.66
C ARG A 395 -29.96 10.64 20.25
N ALA A 396 -29.42 11.52 19.41
CA ALA A 396 -29.89 11.68 18.03
C ALA A 396 -29.45 10.47 17.19
N THR A 397 -28.17 10.12 17.26
CA THR A 397 -27.64 8.93 16.57
C THR A 397 -28.31 7.63 17.06
N LEU A 398 -28.52 7.50 18.37
CA LEU A 398 -29.24 6.34 18.94
C LEU A 398 -30.67 6.24 18.40
N ARG A 399 -31.41 7.35 18.32
CA ARG A 399 -32.78 7.37 17.83
C ARG A 399 -32.85 6.96 16.35
N GLN A 400 -31.96 7.50 15.52
CA GLN A 400 -31.86 7.15 14.10
C GLN A 400 -31.55 5.66 13.89
N ALA A 401 -30.61 5.12 14.67
CA ALA A 401 -30.29 3.70 14.62
C ALA A 401 -31.49 2.82 15.02
N LEU A 402 -32.22 3.18 16.09
CA LEU A 402 -33.40 2.44 16.52
C LEU A 402 -34.53 2.50 15.50
N THR A 403 -34.68 3.60 14.76
CA THR A 403 -35.64 3.68 13.65
C THR A 403 -35.28 2.69 12.54
N LEU A 404 -34.02 2.66 12.08
CA LEU A 404 -33.55 1.70 11.08
C LEU A 404 -33.74 0.25 11.53
N LEU A 405 -33.46 -0.05 12.81
CA LEU A 405 -33.66 -1.40 13.37
C LEU A 405 -35.15 -1.76 13.46
N SER A 406 -36.02 -0.80 13.81
CA SER A 406 -37.46 -1.00 13.79
C SER A 406 -37.96 -1.31 12.38
N ASP A 407 -37.49 -0.57 11.37
CA ASP A 407 -37.84 -0.80 9.97
C ASP A 407 -37.31 -2.16 9.46
N ALA A 408 -36.19 -2.64 10.00
CA ALA A 408 -35.64 -3.98 9.75
C ALA A 408 -36.31 -5.09 10.54
N GLY A 409 -37.40 -4.80 11.29
CA GLY A 409 -38.22 -5.81 11.98
C GLY A 409 -37.76 -6.14 13.39
N TYR A 410 -36.98 -5.27 14.04
CA TYR A 410 -36.56 -5.41 15.45
C TYR A 410 -37.40 -4.52 16.37
N GLU A 411 -37.53 -4.90 17.64
CA GLU A 411 -38.17 -4.12 18.69
C GLU A 411 -37.47 -4.32 20.03
N LEU A 412 -37.54 -3.32 20.89
CA LEU A 412 -37.05 -3.42 22.27
C LEU A 412 -38.02 -4.23 23.13
N ASP A 413 -37.48 -5.28 23.77
CA ASP A 413 -38.14 -6.07 24.78
C ASP A 413 -37.39 -5.92 26.10
N GLY A 414 -37.86 -5.02 26.96
CA GLY A 414 -37.11 -4.54 28.10
C GLY A 414 -35.85 -3.79 27.66
N THR A 415 -34.68 -4.36 27.96
CA THR A 415 -33.37 -3.80 27.60
C THR A 415 -32.69 -4.50 26.43
N VAL A 416 -33.37 -5.46 25.80
CA VAL A 416 -32.81 -6.29 24.71
C VAL A 416 -33.59 -6.06 23.43
N LEU A 417 -32.86 -5.80 22.36
CA LEU A 417 -33.43 -5.68 21.01
C LEU A 417 -33.64 -7.07 20.41
N ARG A 418 -34.88 -7.37 20.01
CA ARG A 418 -35.29 -8.68 19.48
C ARG A 418 -35.92 -8.56 18.10
N ARG A 419 -35.72 -9.58 17.26
CA ARG A 419 -36.46 -9.72 15.99
C ARG A 419 -37.92 -10.00 16.31
N ARG A 420 -38.87 -9.23 15.76
CA ARG A 420 -40.30 -9.37 16.04
C ARG A 420 -40.82 -10.77 15.71
N ALA A 421 -40.38 -11.33 14.57
CA ALA A 421 -40.86 -12.62 14.07
C ALA A 421 -40.42 -13.83 14.90
N THR A 422 -39.13 -13.84 15.36
CA THR A 422 -38.53 -15.02 16.03
C THR A 422 -38.31 -14.83 17.51
N ARG A 423 -38.43 -13.61 18.03
CA ARG A 423 -38.07 -13.20 19.41
C ARG A 423 -36.59 -13.37 19.76
N GLU A 424 -35.74 -13.70 18.79
CA GLU A 424 -34.32 -13.83 18.97
C GLU A 424 -33.66 -12.47 19.20
N PRO A 425 -32.71 -12.37 20.13
CA PRO A 425 -31.97 -11.13 20.35
C PRO A 425 -31.05 -10.82 19.18
N LEU A 426 -30.88 -9.55 18.83
CA LEU A 426 -29.81 -9.13 17.95
C LEU A 426 -28.48 -9.29 18.70
N ARG A 427 -27.73 -10.34 18.34
CA ARG A 427 -26.50 -10.77 19.01
C ARG A 427 -25.43 -11.08 17.99
N PHE A 428 -24.18 -10.66 18.28
CA PHE A 428 -23.02 -11.02 17.47
C PHE A 428 -21.70 -10.88 18.24
N GLU A 429 -20.63 -11.46 17.68
CA GLU A 429 -19.28 -11.38 18.18
C GLU A 429 -18.43 -10.40 17.34
N ILE A 430 -17.58 -9.60 17.98
CA ILE A 430 -16.56 -8.75 17.35
C ILE A 430 -15.21 -9.39 17.61
N LEU A 431 -14.57 -9.92 16.56
CA LEU A 431 -13.28 -10.59 16.60
C LEU A 431 -12.13 -9.58 16.45
N VAL A 432 -11.20 -9.58 17.39
CA VAL A 432 -10.03 -8.68 17.44
C VAL A 432 -8.76 -9.44 17.87
N ALA A 433 -7.57 -8.90 17.55
CA ALA A 433 -6.29 -9.54 17.85
C ALA A 433 -5.36 -8.72 18.74
N THR A 434 -5.56 -7.40 18.83
CA THR A 434 -4.66 -6.52 19.60
C THR A 434 -5.40 -5.80 20.73
N ARG A 435 -4.65 -5.33 21.74
CA ARG A 435 -5.21 -4.57 22.86
C ARG A 435 -5.89 -3.27 22.42
N ASP A 436 -5.34 -2.59 21.42
CA ASP A 436 -5.93 -1.36 20.90
C ASP A 436 -7.24 -1.63 20.16
N GLN A 437 -7.30 -2.68 19.34
CA GLN A 437 -8.54 -3.13 18.70
C GLN A 437 -9.59 -3.51 19.74
N GLU A 438 -9.20 -4.27 20.77
CA GLU A 438 -10.09 -4.67 21.87
C GLU A 438 -10.66 -3.45 22.60
N ARG A 439 -9.83 -2.47 22.93
CA ARG A 439 -10.24 -1.23 23.62
C ARG A 439 -11.31 -0.47 22.84
N ILE A 440 -11.13 -0.35 21.51
CA ILE A 440 -12.08 0.33 20.62
C ILE A 440 -13.35 -0.49 20.47
N ALA A 441 -13.24 -1.80 20.28
CA ALA A 441 -14.39 -2.71 20.17
C ALA A 441 -15.24 -2.73 21.46
N LEU A 442 -14.61 -2.67 22.65
CA LEU A 442 -15.32 -2.56 23.93
C LEU A 442 -16.05 -1.22 24.07
N ALA A 443 -15.45 -0.10 23.61
CA ALA A 443 -16.14 1.18 23.59
C ALA A 443 -17.38 1.11 22.68
N TYR A 444 -17.25 0.53 21.51
CA TYR A 444 -18.37 0.34 20.60
C TYR A 444 -19.44 -0.63 21.17
N ALA A 445 -19.05 -1.75 21.78
CA ALA A 445 -19.97 -2.69 22.41
C ALA A 445 -20.81 -2.03 23.53
N ARG A 446 -20.25 -1.07 24.27
CA ARG A 446 -20.96 -0.24 25.25
C ARG A 446 -22.09 0.58 24.58
N ASP A 447 -21.82 1.17 23.41
CA ASP A 447 -22.81 1.98 22.70
C ASP A 447 -23.90 1.08 22.08
N LEU A 448 -23.53 -0.09 21.53
CA LEU A 448 -24.46 -1.13 21.09
C LEU A 448 -25.41 -1.61 22.20
N LYS A 449 -24.90 -1.82 23.41
CA LYS A 449 -25.70 -2.20 24.57
C LYS A 449 -26.78 -1.17 24.89
N ARG A 450 -26.53 0.11 24.68
CA ARG A 450 -27.53 1.18 24.88
C ARG A 450 -28.69 1.09 23.89
N ALA A 451 -28.47 0.53 22.69
CA ALA A 451 -29.49 0.21 21.71
C ALA A 451 -30.17 -1.16 21.98
N GLY A 452 -29.82 -1.85 23.06
CA GLY A 452 -30.33 -3.19 23.37
C GLY A 452 -29.67 -4.33 22.59
N ILE A 453 -28.56 -4.06 21.87
CA ILE A 453 -27.83 -5.04 21.07
C ILE A 453 -26.81 -5.76 21.94
N VAL A 454 -26.73 -7.10 21.80
CA VAL A 454 -25.82 -7.95 22.58
C VAL A 454 -24.55 -8.22 21.76
N ALA A 455 -23.55 -7.35 21.85
CA ALA A 455 -22.25 -7.53 21.20
C ALA A 455 -21.20 -8.05 22.20
N THR A 456 -20.50 -9.13 21.82
CA THR A 456 -19.41 -9.72 22.61
C THR A 456 -18.08 -9.45 21.91
N VAL A 457 -17.11 -8.90 22.60
CA VAL A 457 -15.75 -8.72 22.07
C VAL A 457 -14.93 -9.98 22.36
N ARG A 458 -14.38 -10.58 21.31
CA ARG A 458 -13.52 -11.75 21.39
C ARG A 458 -12.11 -11.38 20.98
N SER A 459 -11.23 -11.27 21.97
CA SER A 459 -9.80 -11.07 21.76
C SER A 459 -9.10 -12.42 21.69
N VAL A 460 -8.33 -12.65 20.62
CA VAL A 460 -7.59 -13.91 20.39
C VAL A 460 -6.15 -13.56 19.96
N ASP A 461 -5.25 -14.56 20.02
CA ASP A 461 -3.90 -14.37 19.47
C ASP A 461 -3.90 -14.24 17.93
N ALA A 462 -2.79 -13.77 17.37
CA ALA A 462 -2.68 -13.50 15.93
C ALA A 462 -2.88 -14.75 15.05
N VAL A 463 -2.44 -15.93 15.51
CA VAL A 463 -2.57 -17.18 14.76
C VAL A 463 -4.04 -17.59 14.69
N GLN A 464 -4.73 -17.59 15.82
CA GLN A 464 -6.15 -17.91 15.91
C GLN A 464 -6.99 -16.86 15.14
N PHE A 465 -6.61 -15.59 15.22
CA PHE A 465 -7.28 -14.52 14.48
C PHE A 465 -7.20 -14.76 12.97
N ASP A 466 -6.01 -15.03 12.44
CA ASP A 466 -5.81 -15.29 11.01
C ASP A 466 -6.51 -16.58 10.56
N GLN A 467 -6.47 -17.64 11.37
CA GLN A 467 -7.18 -18.89 11.09
C GLN A 467 -8.69 -18.66 10.92
N ARG A 468 -9.33 -18.02 11.91
CA ARG A 468 -10.77 -17.72 11.87
C ARG A 468 -11.14 -16.79 10.72
N ARG A 469 -10.28 -15.83 10.40
CA ARG A 469 -10.47 -14.91 9.28
C ARG A 469 -10.40 -15.63 7.93
N ILE A 470 -9.45 -16.54 7.74
CA ILE A 470 -9.29 -17.38 6.54
C ILE A 470 -10.53 -18.27 6.33
N GLU A 471 -11.09 -18.82 7.41
CA GLU A 471 -12.26 -19.70 7.40
C GLU A 471 -13.60 -18.95 7.38
N PHE A 472 -13.59 -17.60 7.43
CA PHE A 472 -14.75 -16.74 7.59
C PHE A 472 -15.59 -17.06 8.86
N ASP A 473 -14.96 -17.60 9.90
CA ASP A 473 -15.57 -17.91 11.18
C ASP A 473 -15.57 -16.71 12.13
N PHE A 474 -16.40 -15.73 11.80
CA PHE A 474 -16.64 -14.52 12.61
C PHE A 474 -18.00 -13.93 12.22
N ASP A 475 -18.52 -13.07 13.09
CA ASP A 475 -19.69 -12.23 12.78
C ASP A 475 -19.23 -10.84 12.32
N VAL A 476 -18.40 -10.18 13.12
CA VAL A 476 -17.73 -8.91 12.78
C VAL A 476 -16.23 -9.08 13.02
N VAL A 477 -15.40 -8.63 12.09
CA VAL A 477 -13.94 -8.75 12.21
C VAL A 477 -13.24 -7.41 11.96
N TRP A 478 -12.19 -7.15 12.71
CA TRP A 478 -11.29 -6.03 12.40
C TRP A 478 -10.50 -6.33 11.14
N ASN A 479 -10.50 -5.40 10.20
CA ASN A 479 -9.69 -5.51 8.99
C ASN A 479 -9.15 -4.17 8.54
N ARG A 480 -7.98 -4.21 7.89
CA ARG A 480 -7.36 -3.10 7.21
C ARG A 480 -7.21 -3.45 5.73
N TRP A 481 -7.65 -2.55 4.87
CA TRP A 481 -7.35 -2.63 3.44
C TRP A 481 -6.32 -1.57 3.06
N ASP A 482 -5.27 -2.03 2.39
CA ASP A 482 -4.26 -1.20 1.76
C ASP A 482 -4.52 -1.17 0.26
N GLN A 483 -4.74 0.01 -0.29
CA GLN A 483 -5.00 0.22 -1.71
C GLN A 483 -3.87 1.04 -2.34
N SER A 484 -3.76 0.98 -3.67
CA SER A 484 -2.81 1.76 -4.44
C SER A 484 -3.53 2.74 -5.38
N LEU A 485 -2.78 3.65 -6.03
CA LEU A 485 -3.31 4.48 -7.11
C LEU A 485 -3.60 3.70 -8.41
N SER A 486 -3.26 2.41 -8.42
CA SER A 486 -3.51 1.52 -9.55
C SER A 486 -3.98 0.16 -9.04
N PRO A 487 -5.20 0.10 -8.43
CA PRO A 487 -5.79 -1.17 -8.06
C PRO A 487 -5.94 -2.07 -9.29
N GLY A 488 -5.62 -3.35 -9.13
CA GLY A 488 -5.55 -4.33 -10.20
C GLY A 488 -6.29 -5.63 -9.88
N ASN A 489 -5.66 -6.75 -10.20
CA ASN A 489 -6.25 -8.09 -10.05
C ASN A 489 -6.65 -8.46 -8.62
N GLU A 490 -6.02 -7.83 -7.60
CA GLU A 490 -6.36 -8.03 -6.20
C GLU A 490 -7.79 -7.60 -5.85
N GLN A 491 -8.42 -6.71 -6.64
CA GLN A 491 -9.80 -6.29 -6.40
C GLN A 491 -10.78 -7.46 -6.52
N SER A 492 -10.54 -8.40 -7.43
CA SER A 492 -11.31 -9.64 -7.53
C SER A 492 -11.20 -10.51 -6.26
N PHE A 493 -10.05 -10.45 -5.59
CA PHE A 493 -9.76 -11.18 -4.36
C PHE A 493 -10.41 -10.52 -3.13
N TYR A 494 -10.56 -9.18 -3.17
CA TYR A 494 -11.13 -8.41 -2.07
C TYR A 494 -12.65 -8.35 -2.11
N TRP A 495 -13.24 -8.23 -3.29
CA TRP A 495 -14.65 -7.87 -3.45
C TRP A 495 -15.44 -8.83 -4.36
N GLY A 496 -14.79 -9.61 -5.23
CA GLY A 496 -15.45 -10.44 -6.23
C GLY A 496 -16.33 -11.52 -5.61
N SER A 497 -17.48 -11.81 -6.25
CA SER A 497 -18.46 -12.79 -5.77
C SER A 497 -17.87 -14.20 -5.60
N ARG A 498 -16.96 -14.61 -6.51
CA ARG A 498 -16.27 -15.92 -6.40
C ARG A 498 -15.37 -16.02 -5.15
N ALA A 499 -14.78 -14.91 -4.75
CA ALA A 499 -13.95 -14.84 -3.55
C ALA A 499 -14.77 -14.99 -2.26
N ALA A 500 -16.05 -14.69 -2.28
CA ALA A 500 -16.92 -14.80 -1.11
C ALA A 500 -17.00 -16.21 -0.52
N ASP A 501 -16.90 -17.27 -1.34
CA ASP A 501 -17.00 -18.66 -0.90
C ASP A 501 -15.65 -19.38 -0.88
N SER A 502 -14.56 -18.70 -1.26
CA SER A 502 -13.24 -19.30 -1.35
C SER A 502 -12.40 -18.96 -0.12
N GLN A 503 -12.08 -19.95 0.70
CA GLN A 503 -11.20 -19.78 1.86
C GLN A 503 -9.85 -19.21 1.46
N GLY A 504 -9.28 -18.37 2.32
CA GLY A 504 -8.01 -17.72 2.09
C GLY A 504 -8.08 -16.47 1.18
N THR A 505 -9.26 -16.12 0.65
CA THR A 505 -9.49 -14.84 -0.02
C THR A 505 -9.70 -13.72 1.01
N ARG A 506 -9.81 -12.49 0.52
CA ARG A 506 -10.01 -11.31 1.38
C ARG A 506 -11.40 -10.69 1.26
N ASN A 507 -12.37 -11.39 0.63
CA ASN A 507 -13.76 -10.97 0.65
C ASN A 507 -14.39 -11.31 2.00
N TYR A 508 -13.89 -10.68 3.06
CA TYR A 508 -14.34 -10.90 4.44
C TYR A 508 -15.80 -10.51 4.65
N MET A 509 -16.27 -9.54 3.91
CA MET A 509 -17.67 -9.11 3.98
C MET A 509 -18.66 -10.17 3.42
N GLY A 510 -18.20 -11.08 2.56
CA GLY A 510 -19.07 -12.05 1.89
C GLY A 510 -19.97 -11.46 0.80
N ALA A 511 -19.56 -10.32 0.25
CA ALA A 511 -20.33 -9.68 -0.83
C ALA A 511 -20.41 -10.58 -2.07
N LYS A 512 -21.64 -10.74 -2.59
CA LYS A 512 -21.94 -11.46 -3.83
C LYS A 512 -22.83 -10.57 -4.68
N ASP A 513 -22.23 -9.51 -5.22
CA ASP A 513 -22.94 -8.52 -6.01
C ASP A 513 -22.41 -8.52 -7.45
N PRO A 514 -23.24 -8.94 -8.44
CA PRO A 514 -22.87 -8.93 -9.85
C PRO A 514 -22.45 -7.54 -10.36
N ALA A 515 -22.96 -6.46 -9.75
CA ALA A 515 -22.56 -5.10 -10.10
C ALA A 515 -21.11 -4.86 -9.71
N ILE A 516 -20.68 -5.29 -8.53
CA ILE A 516 -19.29 -5.22 -8.10
C ILE A 516 -18.39 -6.03 -9.07
N ASP A 517 -18.77 -7.25 -9.44
CA ASP A 517 -18.00 -8.06 -10.40
C ASP A 517 -17.86 -7.37 -11.76
N SER A 518 -18.93 -6.75 -12.26
CA SER A 518 -18.93 -5.99 -13.51
C SER A 518 -18.00 -4.76 -13.44
N LEU A 519 -18.01 -4.04 -12.32
CA LEU A 519 -17.16 -2.86 -12.11
C LEU A 519 -15.68 -3.23 -11.94
N ILE A 520 -15.37 -4.37 -11.29
CA ILE A 520 -14.03 -4.93 -11.26
C ILE A 520 -13.54 -5.26 -12.67
N ALA A 521 -14.39 -5.91 -13.50
CA ALA A 521 -14.05 -6.19 -14.88
C ALA A 521 -13.79 -4.90 -15.68
N ALA A 522 -14.59 -3.85 -15.48
CA ALA A 522 -14.43 -2.56 -16.14
C ALA A 522 -13.09 -1.88 -15.77
N LEU A 523 -12.70 -1.89 -14.50
CA LEU A 523 -11.40 -1.32 -14.10
C LEU A 523 -10.21 -2.10 -14.66
N LEU A 524 -10.29 -3.45 -14.72
CA LEU A 524 -9.22 -4.28 -15.28
C LEU A 524 -9.07 -4.11 -16.80
N GLN A 525 -10.17 -3.78 -17.51
CA GLN A 525 -10.18 -3.56 -18.94
C GLN A 525 -9.86 -2.11 -19.33
N ALA A 526 -9.80 -1.18 -18.39
CA ALA A 526 -9.53 0.23 -18.65
C ALA A 526 -8.11 0.41 -19.23
N ARG A 527 -8.00 1.21 -20.30
CA ARG A 527 -6.73 1.45 -21.00
C ARG A 527 -6.15 2.83 -20.75
N ASP A 528 -7.00 3.82 -20.51
CA ASP A 528 -6.60 5.18 -20.19
C ASP A 528 -6.90 5.53 -18.71
N ARG A 529 -6.20 6.55 -18.19
CA ARG A 529 -6.35 6.96 -16.79
C ARG A 529 -7.75 7.49 -16.44
N PRO A 530 -8.42 8.32 -17.27
CA PRO A 530 -9.79 8.75 -17.00
C PRO A 530 -10.78 7.59 -16.91
N ALA A 531 -10.75 6.64 -17.85
CA ALA A 531 -11.61 5.45 -17.82
C ALA A 531 -11.37 4.60 -16.58
N PHE A 532 -10.10 4.40 -16.22
CA PHE A 532 -9.72 3.67 -15.02
C PHE A 532 -10.21 4.37 -13.74
N THR A 533 -9.99 5.67 -13.61
CA THR A 533 -10.43 6.45 -12.45
C THR A 533 -11.94 6.40 -12.28
N SER A 534 -12.72 6.57 -13.36
CA SER A 534 -14.18 6.47 -13.30
C SER A 534 -14.63 5.05 -12.92
N ALA A 535 -13.96 3.99 -13.42
CA ALA A 535 -14.30 2.61 -13.06
C ALA A 535 -14.02 2.32 -11.57
N VAL A 536 -12.89 2.79 -11.04
CA VAL A 536 -12.57 2.63 -9.60
C VAL A 536 -13.55 3.42 -8.72
N ARG A 537 -13.90 4.65 -9.10
CA ARG A 537 -14.90 5.44 -8.35
C ARG A 537 -16.29 4.81 -8.40
N ALA A 538 -16.68 4.25 -9.53
CA ALA A 538 -17.94 3.50 -9.62
C ALA A 538 -17.94 2.28 -8.69
N LEU A 539 -16.81 1.54 -8.63
CA LEU A 539 -16.63 0.44 -7.68
C LEU A 539 -16.70 0.93 -6.22
N ASP A 540 -16.00 2.02 -5.89
CA ASP A 540 -16.01 2.61 -4.54
C ASP A 540 -17.44 3.01 -4.11
N ARG A 541 -18.25 3.61 -5.03
CA ARG A 541 -19.67 3.92 -4.77
C ARG A 541 -20.49 2.67 -4.47
N SER A 542 -20.30 1.58 -5.23
CA SER A 542 -21.00 0.31 -4.98
C SER A 542 -20.61 -0.29 -3.63
N LEU A 543 -19.34 -0.25 -3.27
CA LEU A 543 -18.86 -0.71 -1.98
C LEU A 543 -19.41 0.14 -0.82
N MET A 544 -19.43 1.47 -0.98
CA MET A 544 -20.03 2.39 0.00
C MET A 544 -21.52 2.16 0.15
N ALA A 545 -22.25 2.01 -0.96
CA ALA A 545 -23.69 1.77 -0.97
C ALA A 545 -24.08 0.43 -0.33
N GLY A 546 -23.17 -0.54 -0.29
CA GLY A 546 -23.39 -1.83 0.35
C GLY A 546 -23.32 -1.80 1.88
N PHE A 547 -22.75 -0.75 2.48
CA PHE A 547 -22.56 -0.64 3.94
C PHE A 547 -21.97 -1.90 4.57
N TYR A 548 -20.96 -2.50 3.91
CA TYR A 548 -20.40 -3.79 4.30
C TYR A 548 -19.49 -3.72 5.54
N ALA A 549 -19.12 -2.54 5.96
CA ALA A 549 -18.22 -2.36 7.08
C ALA A 549 -18.52 -1.05 7.83
N ILE A 550 -18.18 -1.00 9.11
CA ILE A 550 -18.13 0.24 9.89
C ILE A 550 -16.81 0.92 9.59
N PRO A 551 -16.83 2.10 8.95
CA PRO A 551 -15.61 2.86 8.73
C PRO A 551 -15.06 3.37 10.06
N LEU A 552 -13.82 3.01 10.37
CA LEU A 552 -13.14 3.44 11.59
C LEU A 552 -12.32 4.70 11.32
N PHE A 553 -11.04 4.55 11.07
CA PHE A 553 -10.13 5.69 10.94
C PHE A 553 -9.00 5.43 9.96
N ASN A 554 -8.38 6.51 9.51
CA ASN A 554 -7.13 6.52 8.76
C ASN A 554 -6.23 7.66 9.22
N VAL A 555 -4.96 7.58 8.84
CA VAL A 555 -3.98 8.64 9.03
C VAL A 555 -3.88 9.44 7.73
N ARG A 556 -4.23 10.74 7.78
CA ARG A 556 -4.23 11.61 6.60
C ARG A 556 -2.85 12.09 6.19
N GLU A 557 -1.90 12.03 7.12
CA GLU A 557 -0.56 12.59 6.98
C GLU A 557 0.46 11.68 7.65
N GLN A 558 1.69 11.69 7.17
CA GLN A 558 2.80 11.04 7.87
C GLN A 558 3.37 11.98 8.92
N TRP A 559 3.49 11.50 10.15
CA TRP A 559 4.10 12.24 11.26
C TRP A 559 5.58 11.94 11.31
N ILE A 560 6.40 12.96 11.07
CA ILE A 560 7.85 12.81 11.00
C ILE A 560 8.52 13.69 12.04
N ALA A 561 9.44 13.11 12.78
CA ALA A 561 10.39 13.85 13.59
C ALA A 561 11.79 13.60 13.04
N ARG A 562 12.55 14.66 12.79
CA ARG A 562 13.94 14.57 12.30
C ARG A 562 14.84 15.55 13.02
N TRP A 563 16.09 15.19 13.17
CA TRP A 563 17.11 16.11 13.59
C TRP A 563 17.38 17.13 12.47
N ASN A 564 17.56 18.41 12.82
CA ASN A 564 17.70 19.51 11.86
C ASN A 564 18.99 19.45 11.02
N ARG A 565 19.95 18.59 11.38
CA ARG A 565 21.12 18.25 10.55
C ARG A 565 20.76 17.49 9.26
N ILE A 566 19.55 16.96 9.17
CA ILE A 566 19.01 16.31 7.96
C ILE A 566 17.97 17.23 7.34
N GLU A 567 18.15 17.52 6.07
CA GLU A 567 17.19 18.29 5.28
C GLU A 567 16.58 17.44 4.17
N ARG A 568 15.50 17.94 3.60
CA ARG A 568 14.72 17.30 2.55
C ARG A 568 14.23 18.29 1.51
N PRO A 569 13.84 17.84 0.30
CA PRO A 569 13.16 18.68 -0.67
C PRO A 569 11.88 19.29 -0.08
N LYS A 570 11.53 20.49 -0.53
CA LYS A 570 10.25 21.13 -0.19
C LYS A 570 9.07 20.38 -0.81
N ALA A 571 9.22 19.94 -2.06
CA ALA A 571 8.26 19.07 -2.72
C ALA A 571 8.33 17.66 -2.12
N THR A 572 7.18 17.03 -1.96
CA THR A 572 7.05 15.65 -1.50
C THR A 572 6.30 14.84 -2.56
N ALA A 573 6.67 13.58 -2.73
CA ALA A 573 5.93 12.67 -3.60
C ALA A 573 4.53 12.38 -3.05
N LEU A 574 3.61 11.90 -3.89
CA LEU A 574 2.29 11.43 -3.45
C LEU A 574 2.37 10.34 -2.37
N THR A 575 3.43 9.55 -2.37
CA THR A 575 3.68 8.51 -1.34
C THR A 575 4.18 9.08 -0.01
N GLY A 576 4.48 10.38 0.06
CA GLY A 576 4.98 11.06 1.25
C GLY A 576 6.50 11.14 1.31
N TYR A 577 7.09 10.80 2.47
CA TYR A 577 8.54 10.89 2.70
C TYR A 577 9.34 9.86 1.88
N LEU A 578 10.48 10.32 1.38
CA LEU A 578 11.45 9.49 0.63
C LEU A 578 12.87 9.84 1.09
N PRO A 579 13.45 9.10 2.08
CA PRO A 579 14.76 9.43 2.65
C PRO A 579 15.91 9.40 1.63
N GLU A 580 15.76 8.70 0.53
CA GLU A 580 16.70 8.68 -0.58
C GLU A 580 16.88 10.04 -1.27
N THR A 581 15.93 10.97 -1.09
CA THR A 581 16.00 12.35 -1.61
C THR A 581 16.60 13.34 -0.62
N TRP A 582 16.83 12.92 0.65
CA TRP A 582 17.29 13.79 1.73
C TRP A 582 18.82 13.97 1.72
N TRP A 583 19.33 14.96 2.47
CA TRP A 583 20.76 15.24 2.58
C TRP A 583 21.12 15.75 3.97
N GLN A 584 22.39 15.67 4.33
CA GLN A 584 22.91 16.29 5.53
C GLN A 584 23.29 17.76 5.25
N THR A 585 22.93 18.66 6.17
CA THR A 585 23.31 20.08 6.04
C THR A 585 24.83 20.24 6.02
N PRO A 586 25.42 21.07 5.15
CA PRO A 586 26.87 21.25 5.07
C PRO A 586 27.51 21.64 6.39
N ASP A 587 26.90 22.53 7.15
CA ASP A 587 27.43 23.01 8.44
C ASP A 587 27.47 21.92 9.52
N SER A 588 26.60 20.93 9.43
CA SER A 588 26.53 19.80 10.37
C SER A 588 27.43 18.62 9.99
N GLN A 589 27.99 18.60 8.77
CA GLN A 589 28.90 17.53 8.34
C GLN A 589 30.19 17.51 9.18
N HIS A 590 30.60 18.65 9.73
CA HIS A 590 31.81 18.80 10.55
C HIS A 590 31.56 18.76 12.05
N GLN A 591 30.31 18.74 12.50
CA GLN A 591 29.93 18.60 13.91
C GLN A 591 29.79 17.13 14.25
N GLY A 592 30.57 16.63 15.19
CA GLY A 592 30.43 15.28 15.73
C GLY A 592 29.03 15.07 16.30
N ARG A 593 28.50 13.85 16.22
CA ARG A 593 27.25 13.49 16.92
C ARG A 593 27.49 13.59 18.43
N PRO A 594 26.48 14.01 19.23
CA PRO A 594 26.58 14.06 20.68
C PRO A 594 26.85 12.69 21.32
#